data_f24fe0d88c2432e27280ee4ec8bea9a1
#
_entry.id   f24fe0d88c2432e27280ee4ec8bea9a1
#
_cell.length_a   1.000
_cell.length_b   1.000
_cell.length_c   1.000
_cell.angle_alpha   90.00
_cell.angle_beta   90.00
_cell.angle_gamma   90.00
#
_symmetry.space_group_name_H-M   'P 1'
#
loop_
_entity.id
_entity.type
_entity.pdbx_description
1 polymer ?
#
loop_
_entity_poly.entity_id
_entity_poly.type
_entity_poly.pdbx_seq_one_letter_code
_entity_poly.pdbx_strand_id
1 'polypeptide(L)' 'MKIAVIEDEKPIREGLVHILNKISPEYQVVGSAENGAEGLILLEEEMPDLIMLDIQMPDMDGLQMLKEARARGI' A
#
# COMPACT_ATOMS: atom_id res chain seq x y z
N MET A 1 9.56 11.04 -0.62
CA MET A 1 9.39 9.57 -0.72
C MET A 1 7.92 9.24 -0.92
N LYS A 2 7.61 8.50 -1.95
CA LYS A 2 6.25 8.08 -2.29
C LYS A 2 5.90 6.81 -1.52
N ILE A 3 4.79 6.83 -0.78
CA ILE A 3 4.37 5.72 0.08
C ILE A 3 2.98 5.24 -0.32
N ALA A 4 2.81 3.93 -0.46
CA ALA A 4 1.52 3.29 -0.62
C ALA A 4 1.13 2.58 0.67
N VAL A 5 -0.14 2.67 1.06
CA VAL A 5 -0.68 2.01 2.26
C VAL A 5 -1.68 0.95 1.82
N ILE A 6 -1.47 -0.29 2.21
CA ILE A 6 -2.35 -1.40 1.86
C ILE A 6 -2.79 -2.10 3.15
N GLU A 7 -4.04 -1.87 3.53
CA GLU A 7 -4.62 -2.32 4.79
C GLU A 7 -6.12 -2.53 4.61
N ASP A 8 -6.65 -3.69 5.03
CA ASP A 8 -8.06 -4.01 4.84
C ASP A 8 -8.99 -3.29 5.81
N GLU A 9 -8.52 -2.94 7.00
CA GLU A 9 -9.34 -2.24 7.98
C GLU A 9 -9.31 -0.73 7.76
N LYS A 10 -10.48 -0.18 7.42
CA LYS A 10 -10.59 1.24 7.08
C LYS A 10 -10.06 2.19 8.15
N PRO A 11 -10.42 2.03 9.45
CA PRO A 11 -9.90 2.96 10.48
C PRO A 11 -8.38 2.92 10.59
N ILE A 12 -7.77 1.75 10.47
CA ILE A 12 -6.32 1.59 10.54
C ILE A 12 -5.69 2.20 9.30
N ARG A 13 -6.24 1.92 8.12
CA ARG A 13 -5.74 2.47 6.86
C ARG A 13 -5.76 3.99 6.87
N GLU A 14 -6.89 4.59 7.25
CA GLU A 14 -7.02 6.04 7.33
C GLU A 14 -6.09 6.65 8.38
N GLY A 15 -5.94 5.98 9.52
CA GLY A 15 -5.04 6.41 10.58
C GLY A 15 -3.58 6.43 10.12
N LEU A 16 -3.15 5.40 9.41
CA LEU A 16 -1.79 5.32 8.85
C LEU A 16 -1.54 6.44 7.84
N VAL A 17 -2.47 6.66 6.94
CA VAL A 17 -2.36 7.75 5.95
C VAL A 17 -2.22 9.10 6.65
N HIS A 18 -3.04 9.34 7.65
CA HIS A 18 -3.03 10.59 8.41
C HIS A 18 -1.69 10.80 9.13
N ILE A 19 -1.20 9.76 9.82
CA ILE A 19 0.08 9.84 10.55
C ILE A 19 1.24 10.08 9.58
N LEU A 20 1.31 9.32 8.50
CA LEU A 20 2.40 9.44 7.54
C LEU A 20 2.46 10.83 6.91
N ASN A 21 1.31 11.41 6.60
CA ASN A 21 1.26 12.77 6.05
C ASN A 21 1.74 13.83 7.02
N LYS A 22 1.74 13.52 8.33
CA LYS A 22 2.16 14.48 9.36
C LYS A 22 3.60 14.32 9.82
N ILE A 23 4.21 13.14 9.62
CA ILE A 23 5.56 12.88 10.14
C ILE A 23 6.59 13.79 9.49
N SER A 24 6.53 13.93 8.18
CA SER A 24 7.51 14.73 7.45
C SER A 24 6.93 15.16 6.09
N PRO A 25 7.24 16.38 5.63
CA PRO A 25 6.84 16.80 4.28
C PRO A 25 7.49 15.98 3.17
N GLU A 26 8.55 15.22 3.49
CA GLU A 26 9.18 14.32 2.53
C GLU A 26 8.37 13.06 2.27
N TYR A 27 7.44 12.71 3.18
CA TYR A 27 6.60 11.54 3.05
C TYR A 27 5.32 11.90 2.33
N GLN A 28 5.11 11.31 1.16
CA GLN A 28 3.93 11.56 0.35
C GLN A 28 3.17 10.24 0.19
N VAL A 29 2.00 10.15 0.80
CA VAL A 29 1.12 9.00 0.58
C VAL A 29 0.45 9.18 -0.77
N VAL A 30 0.82 8.34 -1.73
CA VAL A 30 0.31 8.45 -3.11
C VAL A 30 -1.00 7.72 -3.31
N GLY A 31 -1.37 6.88 -2.37
CA GLY A 31 -2.64 6.18 -2.40
C GLY A 31 -2.73 5.12 -1.33
N SER A 32 -3.92 4.57 -1.17
CA SER A 32 -4.16 3.47 -0.26
C SER A 32 -5.10 2.45 -0.91
N ALA A 33 -5.02 1.21 -0.45
CA ALA A 33 -5.84 0.12 -0.96
C ALA A 33 -6.33 -0.75 0.19
N GLU A 34 -7.48 -1.39 0.00
CA GLU A 34 -8.09 -2.22 1.04
C GLU A 34 -7.85 -3.71 0.85
N ASN A 35 -7.27 -4.11 -0.26
CA ASN A 35 -6.96 -5.51 -0.54
C ASN A 35 -5.78 -5.62 -1.51
N GLY A 36 -5.30 -6.85 -1.71
CA GLY A 36 -4.15 -7.10 -2.56
C GLY A 36 -4.38 -6.79 -4.03
N ALA A 37 -5.59 -7.05 -4.54
CA ALA A 37 -5.90 -6.76 -5.94
C ALA A 37 -5.85 -5.27 -6.23
N GLU A 38 -6.47 -4.45 -5.37
CA GLU A 38 -6.39 -2.99 -5.48
C GLU A 38 -4.97 -2.49 -5.23
N GLY A 39 -4.25 -3.15 -4.31
CA GLY A 39 -2.86 -2.83 -4.03
C GLY A 39 -1.98 -2.99 -5.25
N LEU A 40 -2.14 -4.06 -6.02
CA LEU A 40 -1.38 -4.27 -7.24
C LEU A 40 -1.61 -3.15 -8.26
N ILE A 41 -2.85 -2.74 -8.43
CA ILE A 41 -3.19 -1.64 -9.33
C ILE A 41 -2.49 -0.36 -8.87
N LEU A 42 -2.56 -0.07 -7.58
CA LEU A 42 -1.91 1.10 -7.00
C LEU A 42 -0.40 1.08 -7.23
N LEU A 43 0.25 -0.07 -7.02
CA LEU A 43 1.69 -0.21 -7.23
C LEU A 43 2.07 0.00 -8.69
N GLU A 44 1.29 -0.52 -9.63
CA GLU A 44 1.54 -0.33 -11.04
C GLU A 44 1.39 1.13 -11.46
N GLU A 45 0.37 1.81 -10.94
CA GLU A 45 0.09 3.19 -11.32
C GLU A 45 1.07 4.18 -10.69
N GLU A 46 1.41 4.00 -9.43
CA GLU A 46 2.16 4.99 -8.67
C GLU A 46 3.65 4.69 -8.50
N MET A 47 4.04 3.42 -8.63
CA MET A 47 5.43 3.00 -8.42
C MET A 47 6.04 3.60 -7.15
N PRO A 48 5.47 3.33 -5.97
CA PRO A 48 5.93 3.95 -4.73
C PRO A 48 7.32 3.46 -4.32
N ASP A 49 7.99 4.26 -3.49
CA ASP A 49 9.30 3.89 -2.92
C ASP A 49 9.16 2.96 -1.72
N LEU A 50 8.04 3.05 -1.00
CA LEU A 50 7.79 2.27 0.20
C LEU A 50 6.34 1.81 0.24
N ILE A 51 6.13 0.61 0.75
CA ILE A 51 4.81 0.03 0.93
C ILE A 51 4.59 -0.31 2.41
N MET A 52 3.54 0.25 3.00
CA MET A 52 3.05 -0.16 4.32
C MET A 52 1.98 -1.20 4.07
N LEU A 53 2.23 -2.44 4.47
CA LEU A 53 1.44 -3.58 4.02
C LEU A 53 0.97 -4.46 5.18
N ASP A 54 -0.35 -4.71 5.23
CA ASP A 54 -0.91 -5.78 6.04
C ASP A 54 -0.80 -7.08 5.26
N ILE A 55 -0.18 -8.10 5.85
CA ILE A 55 0.05 -9.37 5.20
C ILE A 55 -1.23 -10.18 5.06
N GLN A 56 -2.13 -10.10 6.04
CA GLN A 56 -3.38 -10.87 6.06
C GLN A 56 -4.55 -10.06 5.57
N MET A 57 -4.93 -10.25 4.31
CA MET A 57 -6.06 -9.57 3.69
C MET A 57 -7.01 -10.59 3.03
N PRO A 58 -8.33 -10.27 2.92
CA PRO A 58 -9.34 -11.26 2.52
C PRO A 58 -9.14 -11.92 1.15
N ASP A 59 -8.89 -11.12 0.12
CA ASP A 59 -8.87 -11.62 -1.27
C ASP A 59 -7.49 -12.07 -1.74
N MET A 60 -6.48 -11.34 -1.34
CA MET A 60 -5.10 -11.63 -1.71
C MET A 60 -4.25 -11.11 -0.57
N ASP A 61 -3.55 -12.00 0.14
CA ASP A 61 -2.72 -11.57 1.25
C ASP A 61 -1.49 -10.79 0.77
N GLY A 62 -0.80 -10.14 1.72
CA GLY A 62 0.32 -9.27 1.40
C GLY A 62 1.47 -9.99 0.71
N LEU A 63 1.74 -11.24 1.09
CA LEU A 63 2.82 -12.01 0.47
C LEU A 63 2.47 -12.39 -0.96
N GLN A 64 1.22 -12.80 -1.21
CA GLN A 64 0.75 -13.09 -2.56
C GLN A 64 0.84 -11.85 -3.45
N MET A 65 0.43 -10.70 -2.94
CA MET A 65 0.51 -9.44 -3.65
C MET A 65 1.95 -9.11 -4.04
N LEU A 66 2.90 -9.27 -3.11
CA LEU A 66 4.31 -9.00 -3.38
C LEU A 66 4.87 -9.94 -4.44
N LYS A 67 4.51 -11.21 -4.39
CA LYS A 67 4.95 -12.18 -5.41
C LYS A 67 4.44 -11.78 -6.79
N GLU A 68 3.17 -11.41 -6.87
CA GLU A 68 2.57 -10.99 -8.13
C GLU A 68 3.20 -9.69 -8.65
N ALA A 69 3.46 -8.74 -7.76
CA ALA A 69 4.12 -7.50 -8.12
C ALA A 69 5.51 -7.75 -8.71
N ARG A 70 6.29 -8.64 -8.07
CA ARG A 70 7.62 -9.00 -8.57
C ARG A 70 7.55 -9.70 -9.93
N ALA A 71 6.55 -10.57 -10.12
CA ALA A 71 6.36 -11.24 -11.41
C ALA A 71 6.03 -10.26 -12.53
N ARG A 72 5.42 -9.13 -12.20
CA ARG A 72 5.10 -8.06 -13.16
C ARG A 72 6.23 -7.03 -13.31
N GLY A 73 7.31 -7.17 -12.57
CA GLY A 73 8.43 -6.24 -12.61
C GLY A 73 8.23 -4.93 -11.86
N ILE A 74 7.36 -4.96 -10.87
CA ILE A 74 7.06 -3.77 -10.07
C ILE A 74 8.01 -3.68 -8.86
#